data_5f7514c4d91133048437054c4a35bd2e
#
_entry.id   5f7514c4d91133048437054c4a35bd2e
#
_cell.length_a   1.000
_cell.length_b   1.000
_cell.length_c   1.000
_cell.angle_alpha   90.00
_cell.angle_beta   90.00
_cell.angle_gamma   90.00
#
_symmetry.space_group_name_H-M   'P 1'
#
loop_
_entity.id
_entity.type
_entity.pdbx_description
1 polymer ?
#
loop_
_entity_poly.entity_id
_entity_poly.type
_entity_poly.pdbx_seq_one_letter_code
_entity_poly.pdbx_strand_id
1 'polypeptide(L)'
;MTNKIKKAQVLITVFDETGHNFDILLLETNEKRGSFWQNVTGKIEEGETIEEGGLREAIEETKLNIENIIDIINLGLSFDFVDQRKRSVHEECFLIILDSKWNVKIDPHEHQDFKWIPLDSINEESVKFSSNFQALEKARKLLRHWCG
;
A
#
# COMPACT_ATOMS: atom_id res chain seq x y z
N MET A 1 -12.16 -27.44 -6.44
CA MET A 1 -12.35 -26.10 -5.87
C MET A 1 -11.01 -25.40 -5.79
N THR A 2 -10.91 -24.30 -6.48
CA THR A 2 -9.73 -23.45 -6.37
C THR A 2 -9.90 -22.48 -5.22
N ASN A 3 -9.04 -22.57 -4.23
CA ASN A 3 -9.03 -21.62 -3.12
C ASN A 3 -8.49 -20.28 -3.64
N LYS A 4 -9.27 -19.24 -3.46
CA LYS A 4 -8.87 -17.89 -3.82
C LYS A 4 -7.83 -17.39 -2.81
N ILE A 5 -6.72 -16.89 -3.31
CA ILE A 5 -5.71 -16.25 -2.48
C ILE A 5 -6.22 -14.84 -2.15
N LYS A 6 -6.18 -14.47 -0.88
CA LYS A 6 -6.56 -13.13 -0.44
C LYS A 6 -5.32 -12.31 -0.21
N LYS A 7 -5.33 -11.08 -0.73
CA LYS A 7 -4.26 -10.12 -0.54
C LYS A 7 -4.81 -8.78 -0.09
N ALA A 8 -3.97 -8.00 0.55
CA ALA A 8 -4.25 -6.61 0.84
C ALA A 8 -3.29 -5.73 0.06
N GLN A 9 -3.78 -4.63 -0.49
CA GLN A 9 -2.97 -3.55 -0.99
C GLN A 9 -3.10 -2.41 0.00
N VAL A 10 -1.97 -1.93 0.53
CA VAL A 10 -1.96 -0.93 1.59
C VAL A 10 -1.25 0.32 1.11
N LEU A 11 -1.97 1.43 1.11
CA LEU A 11 -1.43 2.73 0.79
C LEU A 11 -1.03 3.42 2.10
N ILE A 12 0.22 3.86 2.20
CA ILE A 12 0.73 4.46 3.43
C ILE A 12 0.98 5.94 3.16
N THR A 13 0.21 6.79 3.82
CA THR A 13 0.30 8.24 3.66
C THR A 13 0.65 8.93 4.95
N VAL A 14 1.38 10.03 4.82
CA VAL A 14 1.79 10.87 5.94
C VAL A 14 1.60 12.32 5.52
N PHE A 15 1.24 13.19 6.45
CA PHE A 15 1.21 14.63 6.19
C PHE A 15 2.58 15.09 5.68
N ASP A 16 2.58 15.95 4.66
CA ASP A 16 3.81 16.56 4.19
C ASP A 16 4.30 17.64 5.17
N GLU A 17 5.41 18.29 4.84
CA GLU A 17 6.01 19.30 5.72
C GLU A 17 5.09 20.50 6.00
N THR A 18 4.16 20.79 5.08
CA THR A 18 3.21 21.89 5.26
C THR A 18 2.07 21.53 6.21
N GLY A 19 1.82 20.23 6.40
CA GLY A 19 0.67 19.75 7.16
C GLY A 19 -0.66 19.86 6.42
N HIS A 20 -0.65 20.30 5.15
CA HIS A 20 -1.88 20.51 4.37
C HIS A 20 -2.10 19.45 3.30
N ASN A 21 -1.05 18.74 2.89
CA ASN A 21 -1.11 17.73 1.86
C ASN A 21 -0.52 16.41 2.38
N PHE A 22 -0.51 15.40 1.55
CA PHE A 22 -0.03 14.08 1.92
C PHE A 22 1.08 13.61 0.99
N ASP A 23 2.06 12.93 1.57
CA ASP A 23 3.04 12.16 0.83
C ASP A 23 2.66 10.69 0.90
N ILE A 24 2.89 9.97 -0.17
CA ILE A 24 2.67 8.51 -0.26
C ILE A 24 4.01 7.80 -0.28
N LEU A 25 4.07 6.68 0.46
CA LEU A 25 5.24 5.82 0.44
C LEU A 25 5.10 4.79 -0.67
N LEU A 26 6.08 4.73 -1.55
CA LEU A 26 6.18 3.68 -2.57
C LEU A 26 7.43 2.85 -2.32
N LEU A 27 7.32 1.56 -2.58
CA LEU A 27 8.42 0.61 -2.46
C LEU A 27 8.81 0.12 -3.85
N GLU A 28 10.12 -0.02 -4.09
CA GLU A 28 10.61 -0.63 -5.32
C GLU A 28 10.97 -2.08 -5.05
N THR A 29 10.41 -3.00 -5.84
CA THR A 29 10.76 -4.41 -5.74
C THR A 29 12.23 -4.60 -6.12
N ASN A 30 12.86 -5.66 -5.58
CA ASN A 30 14.25 -5.94 -5.93
C ASN A 30 14.37 -6.44 -7.38
N GLU A 31 15.62 -6.59 -7.87
CA GLU A 31 15.86 -7.03 -9.25
C GLU A 31 15.23 -8.37 -9.57
N LYS A 32 15.27 -9.29 -8.62
CA LYS A 32 14.67 -10.61 -8.79
C LYS A 32 13.18 -10.56 -9.05
N ARG A 33 12.49 -9.58 -8.48
CA ARG A 33 11.05 -9.37 -8.63
C ARG A 33 10.69 -8.44 -9.79
N GLY A 34 11.68 -7.75 -10.38
CA GLY A 34 11.47 -6.94 -11.57
C GLY A 34 11.76 -5.44 -11.45
N SER A 35 12.22 -4.97 -10.31
CA SER A 35 12.60 -3.56 -10.09
C SER A 35 11.52 -2.57 -10.48
N PHE A 36 10.32 -2.72 -9.93
CA PHE A 36 9.22 -1.79 -10.19
C PHE A 36 8.65 -1.21 -8.90
N TRP A 37 8.04 -0.03 -9.02
CA TRP A 37 7.42 0.67 -7.89
C TRP A 37 5.99 0.23 -7.67
N GLN A 38 5.61 0.10 -6.40
CA GLN A 38 4.27 -0.35 -6.01
C GLN A 38 3.91 0.13 -4.60
N ASN A 39 2.63 0.05 -4.27
CA ASN A 39 2.17 0.14 -2.89
C ASN A 39 2.56 -1.15 -2.15
N VAL A 40 2.47 -1.14 -0.83
CA VAL A 40 2.64 -2.36 -0.05
C VAL A 40 1.55 -3.36 -0.46
N THR A 41 1.95 -4.60 -0.72
CA THR A 41 0.99 -5.69 -0.96
C THR A 41 1.43 -6.91 -0.19
N GLY A 42 0.48 -7.69 0.29
CA GLY A 42 0.82 -8.90 1.01
C GLY A 42 -0.31 -9.91 1.07
N LYS A 43 0.08 -11.15 1.21
CA LYS A 43 -0.85 -12.27 1.32
C LYS A 43 -1.42 -12.34 2.72
N ILE A 44 -2.72 -12.56 2.82
CA ILE A 44 -3.42 -12.71 4.10
C ILE A 44 -3.24 -14.13 4.61
N GLU A 45 -2.92 -14.26 5.88
CA GLU A 45 -2.73 -15.55 6.52
C GLU A 45 -4.06 -16.06 7.08
N GLU A 46 -4.13 -17.37 7.29
CA GLU A 46 -5.31 -17.99 7.87
C GLU A 46 -5.61 -17.40 9.25
N GLY A 47 -6.87 -17.09 9.49
CA GLY A 47 -7.32 -16.53 10.75
C GLY A 47 -7.26 -15.00 10.81
N GLU A 48 -6.67 -14.35 9.81
CA GLU A 48 -6.66 -12.88 9.73
C GLU A 48 -7.81 -12.37 8.89
N THR A 49 -8.32 -11.18 9.25
CA THR A 49 -9.12 -10.41 8.29
C THR A 49 -8.15 -9.79 7.28
N ILE A 50 -8.68 -9.35 6.14
CA ILE A 50 -7.82 -8.72 5.12
C ILE A 50 -7.19 -7.44 5.68
N GLU A 51 -7.93 -6.65 6.46
CA GLU A 51 -7.38 -5.46 7.09
C GLU A 51 -6.26 -5.78 8.08
N GLU A 52 -6.45 -6.80 8.92
CA GLU A 52 -5.42 -7.22 9.88
C GLU A 52 -4.15 -7.68 9.18
N GLY A 53 -4.30 -8.49 8.14
CA GLY A 53 -3.17 -8.96 7.35
C GLY A 53 -2.47 -7.83 6.61
N GLY A 54 -3.25 -6.88 6.09
CA GLY A 54 -2.68 -5.69 5.45
C GLY A 54 -1.83 -4.86 6.40
N LEU A 55 -2.31 -4.63 7.61
CA LEU A 55 -1.55 -3.89 8.62
C LEU A 55 -0.27 -4.64 9.00
N ARG A 56 -0.37 -5.95 9.20
CA ARG A 56 0.80 -6.79 9.49
C ARG A 56 1.86 -6.66 8.39
N GLU A 57 1.44 -6.78 7.13
CA GLU A 57 2.36 -6.65 5.99
C GLU A 57 3.00 -5.27 5.93
N ALA A 58 2.23 -4.22 6.18
CA ALA A 58 2.76 -2.86 6.20
C ALA A 58 3.83 -2.69 7.28
N ILE A 59 3.61 -3.26 8.46
CA ILE A 59 4.58 -3.23 9.55
C ILE A 59 5.83 -4.02 9.19
N GLU A 60 5.66 -5.23 8.65
CA GLU A 60 6.79 -6.08 8.28
C GLU A 60 7.64 -5.44 7.20
N GLU A 61 7.02 -4.85 6.18
CA GLU A 61 7.73 -4.34 5.01
C GLU A 61 8.34 -2.96 5.20
N THR A 62 7.82 -2.14 6.12
CA THR A 62 8.27 -0.76 6.27
C THR A 62 8.71 -0.39 7.67
N LYS A 63 8.41 -1.22 8.67
CA LYS A 63 8.64 -0.95 10.09
C LYS A 63 7.92 0.32 10.59
N LEU A 64 6.76 0.61 10.03
CA LEU A 64 5.96 1.74 10.51
C LEU A 64 5.62 1.57 11.99
N ASN A 65 5.45 2.70 12.67
CA ASN A 65 5.10 2.71 14.08
C ASN A 65 3.59 2.86 14.22
N ILE A 66 2.94 1.84 14.77
CA ILE A 66 1.48 1.84 14.92
C ILE A 66 0.98 2.98 15.82
N GLU A 67 1.82 3.47 16.73
CA GLU A 67 1.45 4.59 17.59
C GLU A 67 1.23 5.89 16.82
N ASN A 68 1.81 5.99 15.62
CA ASN A 68 1.66 7.17 14.77
C ASN A 68 0.48 7.08 13.81
N ILE A 69 -0.25 5.96 13.81
CA ILE A 69 -1.42 5.80 12.94
C ILE A 69 -2.56 6.68 13.47
N ILE A 70 -3.06 7.54 12.58
CA ILE A 70 -4.23 8.38 12.86
C ILE A 70 -5.49 7.65 12.45
N ASP A 71 -5.48 6.98 11.29
CA ASP A 71 -6.67 6.31 10.76
C ASP A 71 -6.27 5.20 9.79
N ILE A 72 -7.13 4.20 9.69
CA ILE A 72 -7.06 3.13 8.70
C ILE A 72 -8.42 3.08 8.01
N ILE A 73 -8.41 3.28 6.70
CA ILE A 73 -9.64 3.42 5.92
C ILE A 73 -9.70 2.32 4.87
N ASN A 74 -10.82 1.60 4.85
CA ASN A 74 -11.11 0.69 3.74
C ASN A 74 -11.51 1.54 2.54
N LEU A 75 -10.76 1.45 1.44
CA LEU A 75 -11.04 2.26 0.26
C LEU A 75 -12.28 1.82 -0.51
N GLY A 76 -12.86 0.68 -0.16
CA GLY A 76 -14.02 0.15 -0.87
C GLY A 76 -13.68 -0.24 -2.30
N LEU A 77 -12.44 -0.59 -2.55
CA LEU A 77 -11.91 -0.94 -3.86
C LEU A 77 -11.26 -2.31 -3.78
N SER A 78 -11.65 -3.20 -4.68
CA SER A 78 -11.08 -4.53 -4.73
C SER A 78 -10.82 -4.96 -6.17
N PHE A 79 -9.92 -5.92 -6.33
CA PHE A 79 -9.53 -6.46 -7.63
C PHE A 79 -9.51 -7.98 -7.57
N ASP A 80 -10.03 -8.60 -8.61
CA ASP A 80 -9.93 -10.04 -8.79
C ASP A 80 -9.10 -10.29 -10.04
N PHE A 81 -8.07 -11.12 -9.91
CA PHE A 81 -7.17 -11.39 -11.03
C PHE A 81 -6.52 -12.76 -10.87
N VAL A 82 -5.84 -13.18 -11.92
CA VAL A 82 -5.03 -14.39 -11.90
C VAL A 82 -3.57 -13.95 -11.92
N ASP A 83 -2.78 -14.45 -10.96
CA ASP A 83 -1.37 -14.07 -10.84
C ASP A 83 -0.49 -14.86 -11.82
N GLN A 84 0.82 -14.58 -11.78
CA GLN A 84 1.79 -15.24 -12.65
C GLN A 84 1.88 -16.75 -12.45
N ARG A 85 1.49 -17.22 -11.27
CA ARG A 85 1.43 -18.66 -10.96
C ARG A 85 0.07 -19.26 -11.27
N LYS A 86 -0.77 -18.53 -12.01
CA LYS A 86 -2.11 -18.94 -12.41
C LYS A 86 -3.05 -19.19 -11.23
N ARG A 87 -2.81 -18.50 -10.11
CA ARG A 87 -3.67 -18.59 -8.93
C ARG A 87 -4.70 -17.47 -8.99
N SER A 88 -5.92 -17.77 -8.59
CA SER A 88 -6.98 -16.77 -8.46
C SER A 88 -6.73 -15.92 -7.21
N VAL A 89 -6.72 -14.59 -7.35
CA VAL A 89 -6.43 -13.66 -6.26
C VAL A 89 -7.57 -12.67 -6.09
N HIS A 90 -7.93 -12.42 -4.83
CA HIS A 90 -8.83 -11.33 -4.45
C HIS A 90 -8.02 -10.35 -3.59
N GLU A 91 -7.93 -9.10 -4.03
CA GLU A 91 -7.16 -8.06 -3.34
C GLU A 91 -8.07 -6.92 -2.92
N GLU A 92 -7.99 -6.51 -1.65
CA GLU A 92 -8.72 -5.34 -1.14
C GLU A 92 -7.74 -4.25 -0.73
N CYS A 93 -8.15 -3.00 -0.92
CA CYS A 93 -7.29 -1.85 -0.74
C CYS A 93 -7.63 -1.07 0.53
N PHE A 94 -6.59 -0.73 1.29
CA PHE A 94 -6.70 0.03 2.54
C PHE A 94 -5.75 1.22 2.51
N LEU A 95 -6.14 2.28 3.19
CA LEU A 95 -5.34 3.48 3.34
C LEU A 95 -4.97 3.65 4.81
N ILE A 96 -3.68 3.79 5.09
CA ILE A 96 -3.18 4.12 6.43
C ILE A 96 -2.72 5.57 6.40
N ILE A 97 -3.20 6.35 7.37
CA ILE A 97 -2.78 7.74 7.55
C ILE A 97 -1.98 7.82 8.84
N LEU A 98 -0.73 8.31 8.73
CA LEU A 98 0.14 8.50 9.90
C LEU A 98 0.43 9.99 10.10
N ASP A 99 0.72 10.37 11.34
CA ASP A 99 1.01 11.77 11.69
C ASP A 99 2.45 12.18 11.38
N SER A 100 3.37 11.23 11.27
CA SER A 100 4.78 11.54 11.04
C SER A 100 5.50 10.43 10.28
N LYS A 101 6.51 10.82 9.51
CA LYS A 101 7.40 9.88 8.83
C LYS A 101 8.33 9.24 9.85
N TRP A 102 8.85 8.09 9.49
CA TRP A 102 9.80 7.33 10.30
C TRP A 102 10.94 6.86 9.41
N ASN A 103 11.94 6.25 10.02
CA ASN A 103 13.06 5.67 9.28
C ASN A 103 12.61 4.34 8.68
N VAL A 104 12.16 4.39 7.42
CA VAL A 104 11.66 3.19 6.72
C VAL A 104 12.79 2.19 6.55
N LYS A 105 12.53 0.94 6.93
CA LYS A 105 13.48 -0.16 6.76
C LYS A 105 12.83 -1.24 5.90
N ILE A 106 13.34 -1.40 4.70
CA ILE A 106 12.84 -2.39 3.75
C ILE A 106 13.57 -3.71 3.93
N ASP A 107 12.90 -4.80 3.49
CA ASP A 107 13.49 -6.13 3.48
C ASP A 107 14.16 -6.37 2.12
N PRO A 108 15.49 -6.56 2.08
CA PRO A 108 16.20 -6.75 0.80
C PRO A 108 15.76 -8.00 0.02
N HIS A 109 15.12 -8.96 0.70
CA HIS A 109 14.59 -10.16 0.03
C HIS A 109 13.37 -9.84 -0.85
N GLU A 110 12.76 -8.67 -0.67
CA GLU A 110 11.57 -8.27 -1.41
C GLU A 110 11.73 -6.94 -2.12
N HIS A 111 12.38 -5.97 -1.46
CA HIS A 111 12.48 -4.60 -1.95
C HIS A 111 13.92 -4.09 -1.91
N GLN A 112 14.25 -3.15 -2.78
CA GLN A 112 15.58 -2.55 -2.86
C GLN A 112 15.60 -1.06 -2.55
N ASP A 113 14.45 -0.39 -2.60
CA ASP A 113 14.36 1.06 -2.36
C ASP A 113 12.98 1.46 -1.92
N PHE A 114 12.88 2.67 -1.38
CA PHE A 114 11.61 3.31 -1.08
C PHE A 114 11.71 4.80 -1.40
N LYS A 115 10.57 5.43 -1.58
CA LYS A 115 10.53 6.89 -1.75
C LYS A 115 9.21 7.44 -1.23
N TRP A 116 9.27 8.68 -0.76
CA TRP A 116 8.09 9.47 -0.45
C TRP A 116 7.84 10.43 -1.61
N ILE A 117 6.63 10.43 -2.15
CA ILE A 117 6.28 11.39 -3.19
C ILE A 117 4.97 12.07 -2.84
N PRO A 118 4.80 13.36 -3.26
CA PRO A 118 3.53 14.03 -3.04
C PRO A 118 2.40 13.26 -3.71
N LEU A 119 1.33 13.01 -2.97
CA LEU A 119 0.19 12.27 -3.51
C LEU A 119 -0.40 12.95 -4.75
N ASP A 120 -0.38 14.29 -4.78
CA ASP A 120 -0.87 15.05 -5.94
C ASP A 120 0.02 14.94 -7.16
N SER A 121 1.24 14.42 -7.04
CA SER A 121 2.18 14.23 -8.15
C SER A 121 2.08 12.84 -8.77
N ILE A 122 1.25 11.97 -8.24
CA ILE A 122 1.09 10.61 -8.74
C ILE A 122 0.47 10.62 -10.14
N ASN A 123 1.03 9.80 -11.02
CA ASN A 123 0.46 9.55 -12.35
C ASN A 123 0.58 8.06 -12.67
N GLU A 124 0.09 7.66 -13.85
CA GLU A 124 0.07 6.24 -14.24
C GLU A 124 1.46 5.60 -14.30
N GLU A 125 2.49 6.42 -14.54
CA GLU A 125 3.88 5.93 -14.62
C GLU A 125 4.53 5.77 -13.25
N SER A 126 3.92 6.31 -12.20
CA SER A 126 4.49 6.23 -10.85
C SER A 126 4.56 4.80 -10.31
N VAL A 127 3.66 3.94 -10.75
CA VAL A 127 3.56 2.54 -10.33
C VAL A 127 3.35 1.63 -11.53
N LYS A 128 3.80 0.39 -11.40
CA LYS A 128 3.71 -0.56 -12.52
C LYS A 128 2.29 -0.99 -12.85
N PHE A 129 1.50 -1.32 -11.82
CA PHE A 129 0.19 -1.92 -12.03
C PHE A 129 -0.93 -0.89 -11.97
N SER A 130 -1.89 -0.99 -12.91
CA SER A 130 -3.04 -0.09 -12.94
C SER A 130 -3.89 -0.18 -11.67
N SER A 131 -3.94 -1.34 -11.03
CA SER A 131 -4.65 -1.51 -9.77
C SER A 131 -4.05 -0.63 -8.67
N ASN A 132 -2.73 -0.46 -8.66
CA ASN A 132 -2.04 0.44 -7.73
C ASN A 132 -2.39 1.90 -8.02
N PHE A 133 -2.39 2.27 -9.30
CA PHE A 133 -2.75 3.63 -9.69
C PHE A 133 -4.21 3.96 -9.35
N GLN A 134 -5.12 3.04 -9.60
CA GLN A 134 -6.54 3.22 -9.27
C GLN A 134 -6.75 3.41 -7.77
N ALA A 135 -6.02 2.65 -6.95
CA ALA A 135 -6.09 2.80 -5.50
C ALA A 135 -5.56 4.17 -5.06
N LEU A 136 -4.45 4.62 -5.65
CA LEU A 136 -3.87 5.94 -5.36
C LEU A 136 -4.81 7.07 -5.75
N GLU A 137 -5.48 6.96 -6.90
CA GLU A 137 -6.47 7.93 -7.34
C GLU A 137 -7.65 8.02 -6.36
N LYS A 138 -8.12 6.88 -5.88
CA LYS A 138 -9.22 6.86 -4.93
C LYS A 138 -8.82 7.46 -3.59
N ALA A 139 -7.63 7.14 -3.11
CA ALA A 139 -7.09 7.73 -1.88
C ALA A 139 -6.95 9.25 -2.01
N ARG A 140 -6.45 9.72 -3.15
CA ARG A 140 -6.28 11.16 -3.40
C ARG A 140 -7.63 11.89 -3.32
N LYS A 141 -8.67 11.34 -3.93
CA LYS A 141 -10.01 11.92 -3.88
C LYS A 141 -10.58 11.92 -2.47
N LEU A 142 -10.40 10.82 -1.74
CA LEU A 142 -10.88 10.70 -0.38
C LEU A 142 -10.20 11.70 0.55
N LEU A 143 -8.88 11.84 0.43
CA LEU A 143 -8.10 12.71 1.32
C LEU A 143 -8.39 14.20 1.11
N ARG A 144 -8.90 14.60 -0.05
CA ARG A 144 -9.35 15.98 -0.27
C ARG A 144 -10.49 16.38 0.66
N HIS A 145 -11.26 15.41 1.13
CA HIS A 145 -12.42 15.63 1.98
C HIS A 145 -12.25 15.04 3.38
N TRP A 146 -11.06 14.53 3.68
CA TRP A 146 -10.81 13.90 4.97
C TRP A 146 -10.63 14.98 6.05
N CYS A 147 -11.37 14.81 7.15
CA CYS A 147 -11.36 15.72 8.29
C CYS A 147 -11.05 14.91 9.54
N GLY A 148 -9.82 14.46 9.64
CA GLY A 148 -9.39 13.65 10.76
C GLY A 148 -8.97 14.42 11.99
#